data_2db337ba103066bfe69ecf9c7e741df0
#
_entry.id   2db337ba103066bfe69ecf9c7e741df0
#
_cell.length_a   1.000
_cell.length_b   1.000
_cell.length_c   1.000
_cell.angle_alpha   90.00
_cell.angle_beta   90.00
_cell.angle_gamma   90.00
#
_symmetry.space_group_name_H-M   'P 1'
#
loop_
_entity.id
_entity.type
_entity.pdbx_description
1 polymer ?
#
loop_
_entity_poly.entity_id
_entity_poly.type
_entity_poly.pdbx_seq_one_letter_code
_entity_poly.pdbx_strand_id
1 'polypeptide(L)'
;ASDVYKRQGRKYDFIAANINRNILTMDMPAYAEALDTGGDLLMSGFLEEDVPVIEARARACGLDPIEVRMRDGWAMVHVKKA
;
A
#
# COMPACT_ATOMS: atom_id res chain seq x y z
N ALA A 1 -3.36 -9.83 7.52
CA ALA A 1 -2.18 -10.34 6.83
C ALA A 1 -2.12 -9.80 5.41
N SER A 2 -0.94 -9.83 4.83
CA SER A 2 -0.74 -9.35 3.47
C SER A 2 -0.77 -10.50 2.48
N ASP A 3 -1.38 -10.25 1.33
CA ASP A 3 -1.30 -11.16 0.21
C ASP A 3 -0.26 -10.60 -0.75
N VAL A 4 0.77 -11.40 -1.02
CA VAL A 4 1.88 -10.97 -1.86
C VAL A 4 2.05 -11.97 -2.99
N TYR A 5 2.03 -11.47 -4.22
CA TYR A 5 2.17 -12.30 -5.41
C TYR A 5 3.59 -12.14 -5.95
N LYS A 6 4.42 -13.15 -5.70
CA LYS A 6 5.83 -13.11 -6.01
C LYS A 6 6.13 -13.77 -7.35
N ARG A 7 6.90 -13.08 -8.17
CA ARG A 7 7.53 -13.68 -9.33
C ARG A 7 8.87 -14.27 -8.92
N GLN A 8 9.23 -15.41 -9.47
CA GLN A 8 10.47 -16.10 -9.13
C GLN A 8 11.68 -15.21 -9.37
N GLY A 9 12.43 -14.93 -8.30
CA GLY A 9 13.66 -14.14 -8.34
C GLY A 9 13.50 -12.70 -8.80
N ARG A 10 12.27 -12.20 -8.86
CA ARG A 10 11.95 -10.84 -9.32
C ARG A 10 11.13 -10.11 -8.28
N LYS A 11 11.02 -8.81 -8.47
CA LYS A 11 10.12 -8.01 -7.65
C LYS A 11 8.67 -8.28 -8.00
N TYR A 12 7.77 -7.79 -7.16
CA TYR A 12 6.33 -7.96 -7.36
C TYR A 12 5.77 -6.89 -8.28
N ASP A 13 4.79 -7.25 -9.11
CA ASP A 13 4.01 -6.28 -9.88
C ASP A 13 2.83 -5.75 -9.07
N PHE A 14 2.38 -6.53 -8.11
CA PHE A 14 1.20 -6.20 -7.32
C PHE A 14 1.34 -6.77 -5.92
N ILE A 15 1.01 -5.94 -4.93
CA ILE A 15 0.95 -6.34 -3.53
C ILE A 15 -0.39 -5.88 -2.97
N ALA A 16 -1.10 -6.78 -2.30
CA ALA A 16 -2.30 -6.43 -1.56
C ALA A 16 -2.04 -6.65 -0.07
N ALA A 17 -2.28 -5.64 0.74
CA ALA A 17 -2.06 -5.68 2.17
C ALA A 17 -3.33 -5.27 2.90
N ASN A 18 -3.91 -6.18 3.67
CA ASN A 18 -5.10 -5.91 4.48
C ASN A 18 -4.72 -6.03 5.95
N ILE A 19 -4.11 -4.97 6.47
CA ILE A 19 -3.60 -4.91 7.83
C ILE A 19 -3.79 -3.50 8.40
N ASN A 20 -3.66 -3.35 9.73
CA ASN A 20 -3.94 -2.07 10.36
C ASN A 20 -2.91 -0.99 9.99
N ARG A 21 -3.28 0.27 10.24
CA ARG A 21 -2.47 1.43 9.90
C ARG A 21 -1.04 1.36 10.47
N ASN A 22 -0.90 0.94 11.71
CA ASN A 22 0.42 0.95 12.37
C ASN A 22 1.39 0.00 11.67
N ILE A 23 0.92 -1.20 11.34
CA ILE A 23 1.74 -2.18 10.64
C ILE A 23 2.01 -1.70 9.20
N LEU A 24 1.00 -1.18 8.52
CA LEU A 24 1.18 -0.67 7.16
C LEU A 24 2.24 0.42 7.09
N THR A 25 2.20 1.39 8.00
CA THR A 25 3.19 2.48 8.00
C THR A 25 4.58 1.98 8.30
N MET A 26 4.68 0.95 9.16
CA MET A 26 5.96 0.35 9.52
C MET A 26 6.55 -0.45 8.37
N ASP A 27 5.71 -1.21 7.66
CA ASP A 27 6.16 -2.13 6.61
C ASP A 27 6.20 -1.49 5.21
N MET A 28 5.63 -0.30 5.04
CA MET A 28 5.51 0.32 3.72
C MET A 28 6.83 0.49 2.97
N PRO A 29 7.95 0.84 3.62
CA PRO A 29 9.24 0.87 2.91
C PRO A 29 9.61 -0.47 2.30
N ALA A 30 9.29 -1.57 2.99
CA ALA A 30 9.57 -2.92 2.48
C ALA A 30 8.70 -3.25 1.27
N TYR A 31 7.43 -2.85 1.30
CA TYR A 31 6.54 -3.03 0.14
C TYR A 31 7.03 -2.21 -1.04
N ALA A 32 7.42 -0.96 -0.80
CA ALA A 32 7.92 -0.09 -1.86
C ALA A 32 9.17 -0.69 -2.53
N GLU A 33 10.07 -1.25 -1.72
CA GLU A 33 11.27 -1.90 -2.24
C GLU A 33 10.94 -3.18 -3.01
N ALA A 34 9.96 -3.93 -2.55
CA ALA A 34 9.56 -5.19 -3.17
C ALA A 34 8.81 -5.00 -4.50
N LEU A 35 8.24 -3.83 -4.75
CA LEU A 35 7.52 -3.54 -5.99
C LEU A 35 8.46 -3.16 -7.12
N ASP A 36 8.14 -3.64 -8.32
CA ASP A 36 8.76 -3.12 -9.53
C ASP A 36 8.27 -1.71 -9.79
N THR A 37 9.07 -0.94 -10.53
CA THR A 37 8.63 0.37 -11.03
C THR A 37 7.33 0.19 -11.82
N GLY A 38 6.34 1.02 -11.51
CA GLY A 38 5.01 0.88 -12.10
C GLY A 38 4.12 -0.15 -11.42
N GLY A 39 4.63 -0.85 -10.41
CA GLY A 39 3.85 -1.83 -9.66
C GLY A 39 2.82 -1.16 -8.76
N ASP A 40 1.82 -1.92 -8.37
CA ASP A 40 0.67 -1.44 -7.61
C ASP A 40 0.66 -2.01 -6.19
N LEU A 41 0.33 -1.18 -5.22
CA LEU A 41 0.11 -1.58 -3.84
C LEU A 41 -1.31 -1.20 -3.44
N LEU A 42 -2.09 -2.17 -3.04
CA LEU A 42 -3.46 -1.97 -2.59
C LEU A 42 -3.50 -2.21 -1.08
N MET A 43 -3.83 -1.17 -0.32
CA MET A 43 -3.84 -1.21 1.13
C MET A 43 -5.26 -1.05 1.66
N SER A 44 -5.62 -1.88 2.63
CA SER A 44 -6.93 -1.82 3.28
C SER A 44 -6.80 -2.30 4.73
N GLY A 45 -7.92 -2.31 5.47
CA GLY A 45 -7.92 -2.76 6.87
C GLY A 45 -7.73 -1.62 7.85
N PHE A 46 -7.94 -0.38 7.43
CA PHE A 46 -7.84 0.81 8.27
C PHE A 46 -9.05 1.72 8.06
N LEU A 47 -9.16 2.76 8.88
CA LEU A 47 -10.31 3.65 8.88
C LEU A 47 -10.08 4.88 8.01
N GLU A 48 -11.17 5.55 7.62
CA GLU A 48 -11.09 6.78 6.82
C GLU A 48 -10.15 7.80 7.43
N GLU A 49 -10.19 7.92 8.76
CA GLU A 49 -9.33 8.89 9.47
C GLU A 49 -7.85 8.60 9.32
N ASP A 50 -7.48 7.39 8.96
CA ASP A 50 -6.07 6.98 8.78
C ASP A 50 -5.54 7.31 7.38
N VAL A 51 -6.40 7.64 6.44
CA VAL A 51 -6.01 7.87 5.04
C VAL A 51 -4.91 8.91 4.89
N PRO A 52 -4.99 10.10 5.52
CA PRO A 52 -3.92 11.09 5.36
C PRO A 52 -2.55 10.58 5.81
N VAL A 53 -2.52 9.78 6.88
CA VAL A 53 -1.28 9.20 7.40
C VAL A 53 -0.72 8.19 6.40
N ILE A 54 -1.57 7.32 5.87
CA ILE A 54 -1.20 6.31 4.87
C ILE A 54 -0.67 6.99 3.60
N GLU A 55 -1.36 8.01 3.11
CA GLU A 55 -0.94 8.72 1.90
C GLU A 55 0.39 9.44 2.09
N ALA A 56 0.58 10.10 3.23
CA ALA A 56 1.83 10.81 3.51
C ALA A 56 3.00 9.83 3.57
N ARG A 57 2.80 8.68 4.20
CA ARG A 57 3.83 7.65 4.28
C ARG A 57 4.15 7.07 2.91
N ALA A 58 3.13 6.84 2.09
CA ALA A 58 3.30 6.33 0.73
C ALA A 58 4.17 7.29 -0.09
N ARG A 59 3.86 8.58 -0.05
CA ARG A 59 4.66 9.58 -0.78
C ARG A 59 6.11 9.58 -0.31
N ALA A 60 6.33 9.47 0.99
CA ALA A 60 7.68 9.41 1.55
C ALA A 60 8.46 8.17 1.08
N CYS A 61 7.76 7.11 0.70
CA CYS A 61 8.36 5.87 0.19
C CYS A 61 8.44 5.82 -1.33
N GLY A 62 8.13 6.92 -2.02
CA GLY A 62 8.17 6.95 -3.49
C GLY A 62 6.97 6.29 -4.15
N LEU A 63 5.86 6.21 -3.43
CA LEU A 63 4.62 5.63 -3.93
C LEU A 63 3.60 6.75 -4.16
N ASP A 64 3.01 6.77 -5.35
CA ASP A 64 2.03 7.79 -5.71
C ASP A 64 0.61 7.30 -5.45
N PRO A 65 -0.17 7.99 -4.60
CA PRO A 65 -1.58 7.65 -4.42
C PRO A 65 -2.35 7.83 -5.73
N ILE A 66 -3.08 6.79 -6.11
CA ILE A 66 -3.86 6.77 -7.35
C ILE A 66 -5.34 6.92 -7.04
N GLU A 67 -5.83 6.16 -6.06
CA GLU A 67 -7.24 6.11 -5.75
C GLU A 67 -7.44 5.84 -4.27
N VAL A 68 -8.49 6.45 -3.71
CA VAL A 68 -8.94 6.18 -2.35
C VAL A 68 -10.41 5.81 -2.44
N ARG A 69 -10.79 4.73 -1.79
CA ARG A 69 -12.20 4.33 -1.67
C ARG A 69 -12.54 4.19 -0.20
N MET A 70 -13.74 4.60 0.14
CA MET A 70 -14.24 4.53 1.51
C MET A 70 -15.63 3.92 1.53
N ARG A 71 -15.86 3.08 2.52
CA ARG A 71 -17.14 2.43 2.70
C ARG A 71 -17.35 2.11 4.16
N ASP A 72 -18.45 2.64 4.73
CA ASP A 72 -18.85 2.37 6.12
C ASP A 72 -17.73 2.66 7.13
N GLY A 73 -16.98 3.76 6.90
CA GLY A 73 -15.90 4.15 7.78
C GLY A 73 -14.58 3.44 7.52
N TRP A 74 -14.56 2.43 6.65
CA TRP A 74 -13.35 1.73 6.24
C TRP A 74 -12.79 2.34 4.97
N ALA A 75 -11.49 2.25 4.80
CA ALA A 75 -10.81 2.84 3.65
C ALA A 75 -9.91 1.85 2.95
N MET A 76 -9.71 2.11 1.66
CA MET A 76 -8.76 1.41 0.81
C MET A 76 -7.97 2.47 0.06
N VAL A 77 -6.66 2.32 0.01
CA VAL A 77 -5.78 3.22 -0.73
C VAL A 77 -4.97 2.41 -1.74
N HIS A 78 -5.05 2.83 -2.99
CA HIS A 78 -4.27 2.25 -4.08
C HIS A 78 -3.14 3.21 -4.43
N VAL A 79 -1.92 2.74 -4.40
CA VAL A 79 -0.74 3.53 -4.76
C VAL A 79 0.06 2.79 -5.83
N LYS A 80 0.84 3.54 -6.59
CA LYS A 80 1.70 2.99 -7.64
C LYS A 80 3.14 3.45 -7.41
N LYS A 81 4.07 2.55 -7.64
CA LYS A 81 5.49 2.89 -7.52
C LYS A 81 5.93 3.72 -8.73
N ALA A 82 6.45 4.90 -8.43
CA ALA A 82 6.93 5.82 -9.44
C ALA A 82 8.21 5.32 -10.11
#